data_66d3c1ba1b73edfd3c6d5929a65da464
#
_entry.id   66d3c1ba1b73edfd3c6d5929a65da464
#
_cell.length_a   1.000
_cell.length_b   1.000
_cell.length_c   1.000
_cell.angle_alpha   90.00
_cell.angle_beta   90.00
_cell.angle_gamma   90.00
#
_symmetry.space_group_name_H-M   'P 1'
#
loop_
_entity.id
_entity.type
_entity.pdbx_description
1 polymer ?
#
loop_
_entity_poly.entity_id
_entity_poly.type
_entity_poly.pdbx_seq_one_letter_code
_entity_poly.pdbx_strand_id
1 'polypeptide(L)' 'PDGLYISAVAEGSDAEKQGIQSGDMLLAVNGQAVTTTYDVSAAKDGLKVGDTVTLTIYRDGKTFDVDVKLVDTNDIS' A
#
# COMPACT_ATOMS: atom_id res chain seq x y z
N PRO A 1 7.47 1.22 -14.39
CA PRO A 1 6.10 0.78 -14.22
C PRO A 1 5.19 1.91 -13.74
N ASP A 2 3.92 1.80 -14.08
CA ASP A 2 2.93 2.76 -13.63
C ASP A 2 2.45 2.38 -12.22
N GLY A 3 2.45 3.36 -11.33
CA GLY A 3 2.01 3.13 -9.98
C GLY A 3 1.93 4.44 -9.20
N LEU A 4 1.62 4.33 -7.90
CA LEU A 4 1.53 5.47 -7.01
C LEU A 4 2.80 5.56 -6.16
N TYR A 5 3.52 6.66 -6.26
CA TYR A 5 4.72 6.89 -5.49
C TYR A 5 4.39 7.08 -4.01
N ILE A 6 5.05 6.32 -3.15
CA ILE A 6 4.86 6.42 -1.70
C ILE A 6 5.85 7.46 -1.17
N SER A 7 5.33 8.63 -0.80
CA SER A 7 6.17 9.73 -0.29
C SER A 7 6.43 9.62 1.21
N ALA A 8 5.55 8.93 1.95
CA ALA A 8 5.70 8.76 3.39
C ALA A 8 4.95 7.52 3.85
N VAL A 9 5.46 6.89 4.91
CA VAL A 9 4.83 5.74 5.57
C VAL A 9 4.54 6.17 7.00
N ALA A 10 3.32 5.90 7.48
CA ALA A 10 2.93 6.29 8.82
C ALA A 10 3.81 5.60 9.86
N GLU A 11 4.41 6.38 10.76
CA GLU A 11 5.27 5.86 11.82
C GLU A 11 4.44 4.97 12.77
N GLY A 12 4.97 3.77 13.05
CA GLY A 12 4.29 2.82 13.92
C GLY A 12 3.19 2.01 13.23
N SER A 13 2.92 2.26 11.95
CA SER A 13 1.93 1.49 11.20
C SER A 13 2.44 0.08 10.89
N ASP A 14 1.51 -0.81 10.58
CA ASP A 14 1.89 -2.16 10.15
C ASP A 14 2.65 -2.13 8.82
N ALA A 15 2.32 -1.18 7.94
CA ALA A 15 3.06 -0.98 6.69
C ALA A 15 4.55 -0.73 6.96
N GLU A 16 4.88 0.12 7.92
CA GLU A 16 6.26 0.38 8.31
C GLU A 16 6.90 -0.89 8.87
N LYS A 17 6.19 -1.64 9.71
CA LYS A 17 6.68 -2.89 10.31
C LYS A 17 6.97 -3.95 9.25
N GLN A 18 6.21 -3.97 8.16
CA GLN A 18 6.41 -4.91 7.07
C GLN A 18 7.51 -4.48 6.10
N GLY A 19 8.12 -3.32 6.32
CA GLY A 19 9.27 -2.87 5.56
C GLY A 19 8.97 -1.96 4.39
N ILE A 20 7.74 -1.46 4.27
CA ILE A 20 7.41 -0.46 3.25
C ILE A 20 8.11 0.84 3.60
N GLN A 21 8.73 1.49 2.62
CA GLN A 21 9.54 2.68 2.81
C GLN A 21 9.09 3.79 1.87
N SER A 22 9.35 5.04 2.28
CA SER A 22 9.19 6.16 1.35
C SER A 22 10.13 5.96 0.16
N GLY A 23 9.67 6.31 -1.03
CA GLY A 23 10.39 6.04 -2.28
C GLY A 23 9.94 4.77 -2.98
N ASP A 24 9.20 3.89 -2.30
CA ASP A 24 8.59 2.73 -2.95
C ASP A 24 7.45 3.18 -3.85
N MET A 25 7.13 2.34 -4.83
CA MET A 25 5.99 2.58 -5.71
C MET A 25 4.93 1.51 -5.44
N LEU A 26 3.71 1.95 -5.18
CA LEU A 26 2.56 1.06 -4.99
C LEU A 26 1.94 0.76 -6.35
N LEU A 27 1.98 -0.49 -6.77
CA LEU A 27 1.47 -0.91 -8.07
C LEU A 27 0.03 -1.41 -8.01
N ALA A 28 -0.33 -2.08 -6.91
CA ALA A 28 -1.65 -2.68 -6.79
C ALA A 28 -2.03 -2.86 -5.32
N VAL A 29 -3.32 -2.92 -5.07
CA VAL A 29 -3.90 -3.23 -3.76
C VAL A 29 -4.85 -4.41 -3.96
N ASN A 30 -4.59 -5.53 -3.27
CA ASN A 30 -5.36 -6.78 -3.42
C ASN A 30 -5.51 -7.21 -4.89
N GLY A 31 -4.43 -7.03 -5.68
CA GLY A 31 -4.43 -7.38 -7.10
C GLY A 31 -5.07 -6.34 -8.01
N GLN A 32 -5.62 -5.26 -7.47
CA GLN A 32 -6.22 -4.19 -8.26
C GLN A 32 -5.18 -3.10 -8.52
N ALA A 33 -4.88 -2.85 -9.79
CA ALA A 33 -3.87 -1.85 -10.16
C ALA A 33 -4.27 -0.45 -9.69
N VAL A 34 -3.31 0.30 -9.15
CA VAL A 34 -3.52 1.67 -8.69
C VAL A 34 -2.46 2.58 -9.30
N THR A 35 -2.87 3.79 -9.69
CA THR A 35 -1.94 4.80 -10.24
C THR A 35 -2.17 6.18 -9.60
N THR A 36 -3.28 6.34 -8.88
CA THR A 36 -3.64 7.60 -8.22
C THR A 36 -4.14 7.32 -6.81
N THR A 37 -4.19 8.38 -5.98
CA THR A 37 -4.78 8.26 -4.63
C THR A 37 -6.27 7.90 -4.71
N TYR A 38 -6.95 8.32 -5.77
CA TYR A 38 -8.33 7.92 -6.01
C TYR A 38 -8.45 6.41 -6.17
N ASP A 39 -7.55 5.80 -6.93
CA ASP A 39 -7.53 4.35 -7.13
C ASP A 39 -7.32 3.62 -5.81
N VAL A 40 -6.42 4.13 -4.96
CA VAL A 40 -6.18 3.55 -3.64
C VAL A 40 -7.45 3.64 -2.78
N SER A 41 -8.12 4.79 -2.79
CA SER A 41 -9.37 4.95 -2.04
C SER A 41 -10.44 3.98 -2.52
N ALA A 42 -10.56 3.80 -3.84
CA ALA A 42 -11.52 2.86 -4.41
C ALA A 42 -11.17 1.41 -4.02
N ALA A 43 -9.89 1.06 -4.00
CA ALA A 43 -9.45 -0.28 -3.62
C ALA A 43 -9.67 -0.54 -2.12
N LYS A 44 -9.67 0.51 -1.29
CA LYS A 44 -9.94 0.39 0.15
C LYS A 44 -11.42 0.33 0.47
N ASP A 45 -12.29 0.62 -0.48
CA ASP A 45 -13.72 0.63 -0.25
C ASP A 45 -14.19 -0.74 0.24
N GLY A 46 -14.90 -0.77 1.36
CA GLY A 46 -15.34 -2.03 1.98
C GLY A 46 -14.33 -2.67 2.92
N LEU A 47 -13.10 -2.17 3.01
CA LEU A 47 -12.11 -2.68 3.97
C LEU A 47 -12.35 -2.07 5.34
N LYS A 48 -12.00 -2.83 6.37
CA LYS A 48 -12.22 -2.45 7.78
C LYS A 48 -10.91 -2.55 8.54
N VAL A 49 -10.82 -1.82 9.64
CA VAL A 49 -9.73 -1.99 10.61
C VAL A 49 -9.66 -3.46 11.03
N GLY A 50 -8.47 -4.03 10.99
CA GLY A 50 -8.22 -5.45 11.24
C GLY A 50 -8.15 -6.31 10.00
N ASP A 51 -8.60 -5.81 8.84
CA ASP A 51 -8.46 -6.54 7.58
C ASP A 51 -7.01 -6.55 7.13
N THR A 52 -6.61 -7.64 6.47
CA THR A 52 -5.30 -7.73 5.84
C THR A 52 -5.44 -7.35 4.37
N VAL A 53 -4.53 -6.50 3.89
CA VAL A 53 -4.49 -6.09 2.50
C VAL A 53 -3.13 -6.44 1.91
N THR A 54 -3.12 -6.99 0.69
CA THR A 54 -1.89 -7.30 -0.03
C THR A 54 -1.53 -6.13 -0.93
N LEU A 55 -0.37 -5.54 -0.68
CA LEU A 55 0.16 -4.43 -1.47
C LEU A 55 1.24 -4.96 -2.40
N THR A 56 1.16 -4.64 -3.68
CA THR A 56 2.20 -4.94 -4.65
C THR A 56 3.12 -3.74 -4.77
N ILE A 57 4.39 -3.93 -4.45
CA ILE A 57 5.38 -2.85 -4.31
C ILE A 57 6.47 -3.04 -5.35
N TYR A 58 6.92 -1.93 -5.93
CA TYR A 58 8.09 -1.88 -6.81
C TYR A 58 9.19 -1.07 -6.15
N ARG A 59 10.38 -1.68 -6.04
CA ARG A 59 11.56 -1.06 -5.43
C ARG A 59 12.82 -1.56 -6.14
N ASP A 60 13.64 -0.63 -6.62
CA ASP A 60 14.96 -0.96 -7.19
C ASP A 60 14.92 -2.04 -8.28
N GLY A 61 13.93 -1.95 -9.16
CA GLY A 61 13.77 -2.90 -10.26
C GLY A 61 13.10 -4.20 -9.90
N LYS A 62 12.63 -4.34 -8.65
CA LYS A 62 11.99 -5.57 -8.17
C LYS A 62 10.56 -5.31 -7.77
N THR A 63 9.70 -6.28 -8.06
CA THR A 63 8.29 -6.26 -7.65
C THR A 63 8.07 -7.34 -6.61
N PHE A 64 7.41 -7.01 -5.51
CA PHE A 64 7.10 -7.95 -4.45
C PHE A 64 5.79 -7.59 -3.77
N ASP A 65 5.15 -8.59 -3.14
CA ASP A 65 3.90 -8.39 -2.41
C ASP A 65 4.19 -8.29 -0.91
N VAL A 66 3.47 -7.40 -0.25
CA VAL A 66 3.56 -7.21 1.20
C VAL A 66 2.15 -7.25 1.77
N ASP A 67 1.93 -8.11 2.77
CA ASP A 67 0.66 -8.17 3.48
C ASP A 67 0.70 -7.19 4.65
N VAL A 68 -0.26 -6.30 4.70
CA VAL A 68 -0.36 -5.25 5.71
C VAL A 68 -1.71 -5.35 6.40
N LYS A 69 -1.69 -5.31 7.73
CA LYS A 69 -2.91 -5.28 8.52
C LYS A 69 -3.31 -3.82 8.74
N LEU A 70 -4.55 -3.50 8.45
CA LEU A 70 -5.07 -2.15 8.65
C LEU A 70 -5.36 -1.93 10.12
N VAL A 71 -4.63 -1.00 10.75
CA VAL A 71 -4.94 -0.52 12.11
C VAL A 71 -5.72 0.78 12.04
N ASP A 72 -5.60 1.50 10.92
CA ASP A 72 -6.37 2.69 10.60
C ASP A 72 -6.59 2.68 9.09
N THR A 73 -7.74 3.15 8.62
CA THR A 73 -8.02 3.20 7.18
C THR A 73 -7.09 4.13 6.42
N ASN A 74 -6.31 4.95 7.12
CA ASN A 74 -5.32 5.86 6.51
C ASN A 74 -3.93 5.23 6.34
N ASP A 75 -3.72 3.98 6.77
CA ASP A 75 -2.39 3.37 6.77
C ASP A 75 -1.78 3.23 5.39
N ILE A 76 -2.59 3.20 4.34
CA ILE A 76 -2.12 3.06 2.97
C ILE A 76 -2.43 4.27 2.10
N SER A 77 -2.68 5.42 2.69
CA SER A 77 -2.98 6.65 1.94
C SER A 77 -1.80 7.57 1.80
#